data_6486d90cbe95aa60ee9410708183f3f1
#
_entry.id   6486d90cbe95aa60ee9410708183f3f1
#
_cell.length_a   1.000
_cell.length_b   1.000
_cell.length_c   1.000
_cell.angle_alpha   90.00
_cell.angle_beta   90.00
_cell.angle_gamma   90.00
#
_symmetry.space_group_name_H-M   'P 1'
#
loop_
_entity.id
_entity.type
_entity.pdbx_description
1 polymer ?
#
loop_
_entity_poly.entity_id
_entity_poly.type
_entity_poly.pdbx_seq_one_letter_code
_entity_poly.pdbx_strand_id
1 'polypeptide(L)'
;MSELEQHPESGAGVEDVSYREILENVAEGVYFVDRDRRITYWNRAATEISGHPPERVVGHRCPTGPLQHVDGEGQLLCETGCPLSFTLADGKPREAEVFLRHRDGHRVPVRVAVRPLRSAAGQVVGAVETFTDMTSFREVTRRAAELERLAFIDVLTGIGNRQFAERQLDSYLSYQDRHGRAFGLLLLDVDDFKGINDARGHEAGDAVLRMLGRTLAGAARAEDFVARWGGDEFLVLVREGSAAALRAAGERVRRMVAASSVATAGTDIDVTLSIGGVVARPGESAADLLRRADALLYRSKAEGRNRVTISE
;
A
#
# COMPACT_ATOMS: atom_id res chain seq x y z
N MET A 1 1.36 -22.70 -75.18
CA MET A 1 0.62 -21.61 -74.47
C MET A 1 0.69 -21.93 -73.01
N SER A 2 1.62 -21.35 -72.33
CA SER A 2 1.77 -21.45 -70.88
C SER A 2 1.77 -20.05 -70.33
N GLU A 3 0.73 -19.70 -69.63
CA GLU A 3 0.64 -18.45 -68.84
C GLU A 3 1.59 -18.56 -67.65
N LEU A 4 2.55 -17.66 -67.63
CA LEU A 4 3.43 -17.41 -66.46
C LEU A 4 2.62 -16.58 -65.46
N GLU A 5 2.24 -17.22 -64.37
CA GLU A 5 1.74 -16.51 -63.17
C GLU A 5 2.80 -15.55 -62.67
N GLN A 6 2.49 -14.29 -62.75
CA GLN A 6 3.24 -13.20 -62.08
C GLN A 6 2.89 -13.26 -60.59
N HIS A 7 3.87 -13.65 -59.73
CA HIS A 7 3.79 -13.40 -58.30
C HIS A 7 3.83 -11.90 -58.02
N PRO A 8 2.95 -11.34 -57.17
CA PRO A 8 3.03 -9.97 -56.80
C PRO A 8 4.29 -9.77 -55.94
N GLU A 9 5.02 -8.69 -56.23
CA GLU A 9 6.20 -8.26 -55.54
C GLU A 9 5.93 -8.19 -54.02
N SER A 10 6.86 -8.74 -53.23
CA SER A 10 6.87 -8.71 -51.79
C SER A 10 6.85 -7.25 -51.33
N GLY A 11 5.85 -6.88 -50.52
CA GLY A 11 5.75 -5.59 -49.92
C GLY A 11 6.99 -5.29 -49.07
N ALA A 12 7.35 -4.01 -48.98
CA ALA A 12 8.43 -3.49 -48.15
C ALA A 12 8.32 -4.11 -46.74
N GLY A 13 9.30 -4.94 -46.40
CA GLY A 13 9.32 -5.66 -45.13
C GLY A 13 9.83 -4.76 -43.99
N VAL A 14 9.59 -5.15 -42.76
CA VAL A 14 10.13 -4.49 -41.55
C VAL A 14 11.68 -4.36 -41.60
N GLU A 15 12.34 -5.08 -42.49
CA GLU A 15 13.81 -5.06 -42.73
C GLU A 15 14.32 -3.72 -43.33
N ASP A 16 13.44 -2.91 -43.93
CA ASP A 16 13.79 -1.59 -44.50
C ASP A 16 13.62 -0.43 -43.51
N VAL A 17 13.14 -0.69 -42.28
CA VAL A 17 12.92 0.34 -41.25
C VAL A 17 14.26 0.69 -40.58
N SER A 18 14.60 1.96 -40.58
CA SER A 18 15.82 2.41 -39.89
C SER A 18 15.70 2.25 -38.37
N TYR A 19 16.81 1.91 -37.67
CA TYR A 19 16.83 1.86 -36.20
C TYR A 19 16.36 3.15 -35.54
N ARG A 20 16.56 4.29 -36.20
CA ARG A 20 16.12 5.59 -35.74
C ARG A 20 14.58 5.67 -35.73
N GLU A 21 13.96 5.16 -36.77
CA GLU A 21 12.50 5.14 -36.89
C GLU A 21 11.86 4.21 -35.86
N ILE A 22 12.50 3.09 -35.54
CA ILE A 22 12.08 2.22 -34.44
C ILE A 22 12.12 2.98 -33.11
N LEU A 23 13.22 3.68 -32.80
CA LEU A 23 13.40 4.44 -31.57
C LEU A 23 12.41 5.62 -31.44
N GLU A 24 12.02 6.25 -32.57
CA GLU A 24 11.01 7.31 -32.57
C GLU A 24 9.60 6.81 -32.25
N ASN A 25 9.32 5.51 -32.47
CA ASN A 25 8.01 4.92 -32.27
C ASN A 25 7.86 4.12 -30.95
N VAL A 26 8.91 4.00 -30.13
CA VAL A 26 8.75 3.43 -28.79
C VAL A 26 8.07 4.42 -27.85
N ALA A 27 7.24 3.90 -26.93
CA ALA A 27 6.49 4.70 -25.96
C ALA A 27 7.35 5.23 -24.80
N GLU A 28 8.55 4.69 -24.63
CA GLU A 28 9.50 5.13 -23.61
C GLU A 28 10.32 6.31 -24.11
N GLY A 29 10.60 7.25 -23.25
CA GLY A 29 11.60 8.28 -23.54
C GLY A 29 12.98 7.62 -23.68
N VAL A 30 13.66 7.87 -24.80
CA VAL A 30 14.98 7.33 -25.09
C VAL A 30 15.93 8.46 -25.44
N TYR A 31 17.09 8.49 -24.77
CA TYR A 31 18.17 9.34 -25.18
C TYR A 31 19.52 8.66 -25.04
N PHE A 32 20.48 9.13 -25.84
CA PHE A 32 21.85 8.66 -25.81
C PHE A 32 22.76 9.79 -25.32
N VAL A 33 23.83 9.38 -24.62
CA VAL A 33 24.91 10.29 -24.26
C VAL A 33 26.25 9.71 -24.68
N ASP A 34 27.20 10.62 -24.97
CA ASP A 34 28.62 10.28 -25.07
C ASP A 34 29.29 10.13 -23.68
N ARG A 35 30.60 9.90 -23.65
CA ARG A 35 31.37 9.76 -22.40
C ARG A 35 31.39 11.03 -21.54
N ASP A 36 31.21 12.20 -22.17
CA ASP A 36 31.15 13.50 -21.49
C ASP A 36 29.73 13.84 -21.01
N ARG A 37 28.82 12.89 -21.12
CA ARG A 37 27.40 13.03 -20.81
C ARG A 37 26.69 14.09 -21.66
N ARG A 38 27.16 14.33 -22.89
CA ARG A 38 26.43 15.12 -23.86
C ARG A 38 25.33 14.29 -24.50
N ILE A 39 24.12 14.81 -24.57
CA ILE A 39 23.00 14.17 -25.22
C ILE A 39 23.21 14.21 -26.72
N THR A 40 23.24 13.04 -27.36
CA THR A 40 23.48 12.90 -28.81
C THR A 40 22.26 12.47 -29.57
N TYR A 41 21.26 11.94 -28.90
CA TYR A 41 19.97 11.54 -29.46
C TYR A 41 18.86 11.75 -28.44
N TRP A 42 17.67 12.07 -28.93
CA TRP A 42 16.47 12.32 -28.13
C TRP A 42 15.23 11.97 -28.97
N ASN A 43 14.41 11.00 -28.52
CA ASN A 43 13.24 10.57 -29.29
C ASN A 43 11.99 11.40 -28.99
N ARG A 44 10.92 11.09 -29.74
CA ARG A 44 9.62 11.74 -29.60
C ARG A 44 9.03 11.56 -28.20
N ALA A 45 8.99 10.33 -27.67
CA ALA A 45 8.44 10.06 -26.35
C ALA A 45 9.20 10.79 -25.22
N ALA A 46 10.51 10.95 -25.34
CA ALA A 46 11.28 11.76 -24.42
C ALA A 46 10.84 13.23 -24.42
N THR A 47 10.47 13.77 -25.57
CA THR A 47 9.89 15.11 -25.69
C THR A 47 8.51 15.17 -25.05
N GLU A 48 7.64 14.19 -25.30
CA GLU A 48 6.28 14.13 -24.77
C GLU A 48 6.28 14.05 -23.23
N ILE A 49 7.15 13.21 -22.65
CA ILE A 49 7.24 12.99 -21.19
C ILE A 49 7.88 14.19 -20.46
N SER A 50 8.90 14.81 -21.05
CA SER A 50 9.65 15.87 -20.39
C SER A 50 9.24 17.28 -20.77
N GLY A 51 8.52 17.43 -21.90
CA GLY A 51 8.19 18.72 -22.50
C GLY A 51 9.37 19.42 -23.19
N HIS A 52 10.58 18.84 -23.18
CA HIS A 52 11.77 19.42 -23.76
C HIS A 52 11.98 18.93 -25.21
N PRO A 53 11.95 19.80 -26.22
CA PRO A 53 12.21 19.41 -27.61
C PRO A 53 13.69 19.12 -27.85
N PRO A 54 14.04 18.28 -28.86
CA PRO A 54 15.42 17.86 -29.15
C PRO A 54 16.41 19.02 -29.30
N GLU A 55 15.99 20.13 -29.88
CA GLU A 55 16.84 21.32 -30.12
C GLU A 55 17.34 21.98 -28.83
N ARG A 56 16.62 21.74 -27.71
CA ARG A 56 16.98 22.23 -26.38
C ARG A 56 17.85 21.28 -25.56
N VAL A 57 17.91 20.03 -25.93
CA VAL A 57 18.62 19.00 -25.12
C VAL A 57 19.80 18.39 -25.84
N VAL A 58 19.71 18.15 -27.14
CA VAL A 58 20.80 17.56 -27.93
C VAL A 58 22.00 18.54 -28.00
N GLY A 59 23.20 18.00 -27.80
CA GLY A 59 24.43 18.76 -27.70
C GLY A 59 24.73 19.33 -26.32
N HIS A 60 23.78 19.37 -25.42
CA HIS A 60 23.97 19.84 -24.04
C HIS A 60 24.40 18.69 -23.11
N ARG A 61 25.11 19.01 -22.04
CA ARG A 61 25.49 18.03 -21.02
C ARG A 61 24.32 17.75 -20.10
N CYS A 62 24.00 16.48 -19.89
CA CYS A 62 22.88 16.06 -19.03
C CYS A 62 22.92 16.69 -17.61
N PRO A 63 24.06 16.76 -16.87
CA PRO A 63 24.08 17.32 -15.52
C PRO A 63 23.68 18.79 -15.41
N THR A 64 24.01 19.58 -16.44
CA THR A 64 23.67 21.00 -16.51
C THR A 64 22.46 21.25 -17.39
N GLY A 65 21.87 20.19 -17.92
CA GLY A 65 20.72 20.22 -18.81
C GLY A 65 19.40 20.43 -18.05
N PRO A 66 18.30 20.46 -18.79
CA PRO A 66 16.99 20.82 -18.23
C PRO A 66 16.36 19.74 -17.34
N LEU A 67 16.76 18.45 -17.45
CA LEU A 67 16.08 17.34 -16.78
C LEU A 67 16.27 17.32 -15.25
N GLN A 68 17.50 17.60 -14.78
CA GLN A 68 17.84 17.74 -13.35
C GLN A 68 17.12 16.70 -12.45
N HIS A 69 17.48 15.44 -12.59
CA HIS A 69 16.89 14.36 -11.83
C HIS A 69 17.09 14.56 -10.32
N VAL A 70 16.01 14.35 -9.55
CA VAL A 70 16.06 14.29 -8.08
C VAL A 70 15.50 12.95 -7.60
N ASP A 71 15.89 12.55 -6.40
CA ASP A 71 15.32 11.37 -5.71
C ASP A 71 13.97 11.69 -5.05
N GLY A 72 13.43 10.73 -4.28
CA GLY A 72 12.18 10.87 -3.53
C GLY A 72 12.23 11.91 -2.41
N GLU A 73 13.43 12.31 -1.97
CA GLU A 73 13.65 13.33 -0.93
C GLU A 73 13.95 14.70 -1.53
N GLY A 74 13.98 14.81 -2.88
CA GLY A 74 14.24 16.07 -3.59
C GLY A 74 15.73 16.39 -3.76
N GLN A 75 16.65 15.45 -3.45
CA GLN A 75 18.08 15.66 -3.60
C GLN A 75 18.50 15.54 -5.07
N LEU A 76 19.36 16.45 -5.56
CA LEU A 76 19.81 16.47 -6.93
C LEU A 76 20.80 15.33 -7.22
N LEU A 77 20.35 14.34 -8.00
CA LEU A 77 21.15 13.15 -8.32
C LEU A 77 22.29 13.43 -9.32
N CYS A 78 22.18 14.46 -10.12
CA CYS A 78 23.16 14.76 -11.18
C CYS A 78 24.60 14.97 -10.67
N GLU A 79 24.77 15.30 -9.39
CA GLU A 79 26.06 15.58 -8.74
C GLU A 79 26.61 14.39 -7.98
N THR A 80 25.77 13.66 -7.24
CA THR A 80 26.21 12.67 -6.25
C THR A 80 25.70 11.24 -6.45
N GLY A 81 24.59 11.04 -7.14
CA GLY A 81 23.90 9.75 -7.22
C GLY A 81 23.43 9.34 -8.63
N CYS A 82 23.99 9.91 -9.68
CA CYS A 82 23.51 9.76 -11.05
C CYS A 82 23.71 8.33 -11.59
N PRO A 83 22.66 7.55 -11.88
CA PRO A 83 22.78 6.22 -12.47
C PRO A 83 23.58 6.21 -13.78
N LEU A 84 23.39 7.25 -14.60
CA LEU A 84 24.08 7.45 -15.86
C LEU A 84 25.61 7.60 -15.66
N SER A 85 26.01 8.42 -14.68
CA SER A 85 27.42 8.65 -14.37
C SER A 85 28.12 7.36 -13.93
N PHE A 86 27.48 6.59 -13.06
CA PHE A 86 28.01 5.32 -12.60
C PHE A 86 28.09 4.28 -13.72
N THR A 87 27.09 4.20 -14.60
CA THR A 87 27.11 3.29 -15.74
C THR A 87 28.22 3.63 -16.73
N LEU A 88 28.50 4.90 -16.97
CA LEU A 88 29.63 5.33 -17.81
C LEU A 88 30.98 4.97 -17.19
N ALA A 89 31.08 5.01 -15.86
CA ALA A 89 32.33 4.74 -15.14
C ALA A 89 32.70 3.26 -15.12
N ASP A 90 31.74 2.35 -14.79
CA ASP A 90 32.01 0.94 -14.57
C ASP A 90 31.41 0.00 -15.63
N GLY A 91 30.62 0.52 -16.56
CA GLY A 91 29.99 -0.23 -17.63
C GLY A 91 28.90 -1.21 -17.18
N LYS A 92 28.35 -1.04 -15.98
CA LYS A 92 27.26 -1.87 -15.46
C LYS A 92 25.89 -1.20 -15.71
N PRO A 93 24.87 -2.00 -16.07
CA PRO A 93 23.51 -1.48 -16.21
C PRO A 93 22.94 -1.05 -14.85
N ARG A 94 22.06 -0.03 -14.88
CA ARG A 94 21.39 0.49 -13.67
C ARG A 94 19.92 0.82 -13.94
N GLU A 95 19.14 0.73 -12.89
CA GLU A 95 17.74 1.18 -12.88
C GLU A 95 17.49 1.98 -11.59
N ALA A 96 16.62 2.99 -11.69
CA ALA A 96 16.22 3.79 -10.54
C ALA A 96 14.85 4.42 -10.79
N GLU A 97 14.14 4.75 -9.72
CA GLU A 97 13.00 5.66 -9.77
C GLU A 97 13.47 7.04 -9.35
N VAL A 98 13.22 8.01 -10.21
CA VAL A 98 13.65 9.40 -10.03
C VAL A 98 12.56 10.36 -10.47
N PHE A 99 12.75 11.65 -10.21
CA PHE A 99 11.87 12.70 -10.71
C PHE A 99 12.63 13.57 -11.67
N LEU A 100 12.24 13.58 -12.95
CA LEU A 100 12.76 14.54 -13.92
C LEU A 100 12.03 15.88 -13.81
N ARG A 101 12.67 16.94 -14.23
CA ARG A 101 12.07 18.27 -14.33
C ARG A 101 11.42 18.45 -15.70
N HIS A 102 10.10 18.62 -15.72
CA HIS A 102 9.36 18.98 -16.92
C HIS A 102 9.64 20.42 -17.32
N ARG A 103 9.49 20.75 -18.61
CA ARG A 103 9.68 22.10 -19.13
C ARG A 103 8.84 23.15 -18.40
N ASP A 104 7.64 22.80 -17.96
CA ASP A 104 6.72 23.68 -17.24
C ASP A 104 7.05 23.82 -15.73
N GLY A 105 8.17 23.21 -15.29
CA GLY A 105 8.73 23.38 -13.95
C GLY A 105 8.33 22.32 -12.93
N HIS A 106 7.28 21.53 -13.17
CA HIS A 106 6.88 20.45 -12.27
C HIS A 106 7.81 19.22 -12.38
N ARG A 107 7.69 18.30 -11.42
CA ARG A 107 8.44 17.05 -11.38
C ARG A 107 7.58 15.91 -11.91
N VAL A 108 8.12 15.13 -12.85
CA VAL A 108 7.49 13.92 -13.40
C VAL A 108 8.21 12.72 -12.81
N PRO A 109 7.50 11.82 -12.10
CA PRO A 109 8.09 10.57 -11.61
C PRO A 109 8.37 9.65 -12.80
N VAL A 110 9.62 9.22 -12.94
CA VAL A 110 10.01 8.32 -14.02
C VAL A 110 10.83 7.15 -13.46
N ARG A 111 10.68 5.99 -14.10
CA ARG A 111 11.62 4.89 -13.96
C ARG A 111 12.64 5.02 -15.05
N VAL A 112 13.91 5.15 -14.68
CA VAL A 112 15.03 5.20 -15.60
C VAL A 112 15.74 3.87 -15.67
N ALA A 113 16.16 3.45 -16.87
CA ALA A 113 17.03 2.33 -17.10
C ALA A 113 18.21 2.77 -17.96
N VAL A 114 19.44 2.58 -17.45
CA VAL A 114 20.67 2.99 -18.09
C VAL A 114 21.46 1.77 -18.51
N ARG A 115 21.91 1.75 -19.77
CA ARG A 115 22.74 0.69 -20.34
C ARG A 115 23.97 1.29 -21.03
N PRO A 116 25.18 0.70 -20.87
CA PRO A 116 26.38 1.19 -21.53
C PRO A 116 26.33 0.90 -23.03
N LEU A 117 26.74 1.87 -23.84
CA LEU A 117 27.03 1.68 -25.24
C LEU A 117 28.53 1.34 -25.40
N ARG A 118 28.83 0.25 -26.14
CA ARG A 118 30.19 -0.23 -26.31
C ARG A 118 30.62 -0.18 -27.78
N SER A 119 31.86 0.15 -28.00
CA SER A 119 32.51 0.02 -29.32
C SER A 119 32.74 -1.47 -29.67
N ALA A 120 33.11 -1.74 -30.92
CA ALA A 120 33.53 -3.07 -31.36
C ALA A 120 34.70 -3.65 -30.55
N ALA A 121 35.52 -2.80 -29.93
CA ALA A 121 36.61 -3.19 -29.02
C ALA A 121 36.15 -3.41 -27.56
N GLY A 122 34.83 -3.37 -27.28
CA GLY A 122 34.25 -3.58 -25.96
C GLY A 122 34.33 -2.38 -25.00
N GLN A 123 34.93 -1.28 -25.41
CA GLN A 123 35.07 -0.08 -24.58
C GLN A 123 33.74 0.67 -24.47
N VAL A 124 33.43 1.21 -23.28
CA VAL A 124 32.26 2.08 -23.08
C VAL A 124 32.51 3.39 -23.81
N VAL A 125 31.68 3.69 -24.80
CA VAL A 125 31.74 4.92 -25.62
C VAL A 125 30.63 5.89 -25.29
N GLY A 126 29.64 5.47 -24.53
CA GLY A 126 28.47 6.24 -24.14
C GLY A 126 27.48 5.41 -23.35
N ALA A 127 26.30 5.89 -23.20
CA ALA A 127 25.18 5.16 -22.60
C ALA A 127 23.86 5.51 -23.27
N VAL A 128 22.91 4.56 -23.24
CA VAL A 128 21.52 4.79 -23.50
C VAL A 128 20.78 4.85 -22.17
N GLU A 129 19.94 5.84 -22.00
CA GLU A 129 18.97 5.89 -20.92
C GLU A 129 17.56 5.86 -21.51
N THR A 130 16.74 4.93 -20.99
CA THR A 130 15.31 4.92 -21.23
C THR A 130 14.59 5.37 -19.98
N PHE A 131 13.45 6.05 -20.14
CA PHE A 131 12.63 6.45 -19.02
C PHE A 131 11.15 6.37 -19.35
N THR A 132 10.39 5.83 -18.37
CA THR A 132 8.95 5.62 -18.46
C THR A 132 8.26 6.53 -17.45
N ASP A 133 7.24 7.26 -17.88
CA ASP A 133 6.40 8.06 -16.97
C ASP A 133 5.61 7.14 -16.04
N MET A 134 5.78 7.34 -14.74
CA MET A 134 5.13 6.57 -13.68
C MET A 134 3.89 7.28 -13.10
N THR A 135 3.46 8.40 -13.65
CA THR A 135 2.36 9.21 -13.10
C THR A 135 1.06 8.42 -13.05
N SER A 136 0.65 7.81 -14.16
CA SER A 136 -0.57 7.01 -14.23
C SER A 136 -0.49 5.75 -13.37
N PHE A 137 0.64 5.07 -13.35
CA PHE A 137 0.84 3.89 -12.49
C PHE A 137 0.71 4.24 -11.00
N ARG A 138 1.35 5.33 -10.55
CA ARG A 138 1.26 5.81 -9.16
C ARG A 138 -0.17 6.23 -8.81
N GLU A 139 -0.88 6.87 -9.74
CA GLU A 139 -2.27 7.26 -9.54
C GLU A 139 -3.20 6.04 -9.38
N VAL A 140 -3.06 5.03 -10.25
CA VAL A 140 -3.82 3.76 -10.16
C VAL A 140 -3.51 3.04 -8.84
N THR A 141 -2.24 2.94 -8.47
CA THR A 141 -1.83 2.30 -7.20
C THR A 141 -2.40 3.04 -5.99
N ARG A 142 -2.34 4.39 -5.99
CA ARG A 142 -2.92 5.21 -4.93
C ARG A 142 -4.43 5.04 -4.83
N ARG A 143 -5.13 5.03 -5.98
CA ARG A 143 -6.59 4.80 -6.03
C ARG A 143 -6.95 3.40 -5.54
N ALA A 144 -6.19 2.38 -5.92
CA ALA A 144 -6.39 1.01 -5.45
C ALA A 144 -6.24 0.92 -3.92
N ALA A 145 -5.19 1.50 -3.34
CA ALA A 145 -4.97 1.55 -1.90
C ALA A 145 -6.08 2.33 -1.17
N GLU A 146 -6.56 3.43 -1.75
CA GLU A 146 -7.68 4.20 -1.18
C GLU A 146 -9.00 3.42 -1.23
N LEU A 147 -9.28 2.73 -2.34
CA LEU A 147 -10.45 1.85 -2.46
C LEU A 147 -10.37 0.69 -1.46
N GLU A 148 -9.20 0.08 -1.28
CA GLU A 148 -8.98 -0.95 -0.28
C GLU A 148 -9.19 -0.41 1.14
N ARG A 149 -8.68 0.78 1.45
CA ARG A 149 -8.92 1.46 2.72
C ARG A 149 -10.41 1.70 2.98
N LEU A 150 -11.14 2.23 1.97
CA LEU A 150 -12.58 2.46 2.08
C LEU A 150 -13.39 1.17 2.23
N ALA A 151 -12.92 0.07 1.60
CA ALA A 151 -13.58 -1.23 1.69
C ALA A 151 -13.36 -1.95 3.03
N PHE A 152 -12.22 -1.73 3.72
CA PHE A 152 -11.81 -2.56 4.86
C PHE A 152 -11.60 -1.80 6.17
N ILE A 153 -11.58 -0.48 6.17
CA ILE A 153 -11.39 0.33 7.38
C ILE A 153 -12.70 1.00 7.78
N ASP A 154 -13.02 0.97 9.07
CA ASP A 154 -14.10 1.77 9.65
C ASP A 154 -13.67 3.24 9.74
N VAL A 155 -14.41 4.10 9.05
CA VAL A 155 -14.07 5.53 8.87
C VAL A 155 -14.05 6.29 10.20
N LEU A 156 -14.88 5.88 11.17
CA LEU A 156 -14.97 6.55 12.47
C LEU A 156 -13.81 6.18 13.38
N THR A 157 -13.48 4.90 13.47
CA THR A 157 -12.53 4.37 14.46
C THR A 157 -11.13 4.15 13.93
N GLY A 158 -10.95 4.07 12.60
CA GLY A 158 -9.67 3.86 11.94
C GLY A 158 -9.11 2.43 12.03
N ILE A 159 -9.84 1.48 12.62
CA ILE A 159 -9.53 0.05 12.66
C ILE A 159 -10.27 -0.71 11.54
N GLY A 160 -10.12 -2.03 11.46
CA GLY A 160 -10.86 -2.84 10.51
C GLY A 160 -12.38 -2.65 10.64
N ASN A 161 -13.11 -2.67 9.53
CA ASN A 161 -14.57 -2.72 9.55
C ASN A 161 -15.09 -4.17 9.61
N ARG A 162 -16.40 -4.34 9.68
CA ARG A 162 -17.05 -5.65 9.73
C ARG A 162 -16.67 -6.55 8.56
N GLN A 163 -16.68 -6.03 7.35
CA GLN A 163 -16.33 -6.79 6.15
C GLN A 163 -14.90 -7.33 6.20
N PHE A 164 -13.98 -6.51 6.71
CA PHE A 164 -12.60 -6.98 6.91
C PHE A 164 -12.50 -8.01 8.02
N ALA A 165 -13.27 -7.85 9.10
CA ALA A 165 -13.32 -8.85 10.18
C ALA A 165 -13.82 -10.22 9.69
N GLU A 166 -14.90 -10.24 8.90
CA GLU A 166 -15.44 -11.46 8.31
C GLU A 166 -14.38 -12.15 7.42
N ARG A 167 -13.72 -11.42 6.55
CA ARG A 167 -12.63 -11.94 5.68
C ARG A 167 -11.44 -12.47 6.48
N GLN A 168 -11.04 -11.75 7.54
CA GLN A 168 -9.94 -12.19 8.40
C GLN A 168 -10.31 -13.46 9.18
N LEU A 169 -11.54 -13.53 9.69
CA LEU A 169 -12.04 -14.69 10.40
C LEU A 169 -12.00 -15.96 9.53
N ASP A 170 -12.46 -15.86 8.28
CA ASP A 170 -12.38 -16.95 7.30
C ASP A 170 -10.92 -17.38 7.03
N SER A 171 -10.02 -16.41 6.96
CA SER A 171 -8.59 -16.68 6.79
C SER A 171 -7.98 -17.41 7.98
N TYR A 172 -8.34 -17.02 9.21
CA TYR A 172 -7.86 -17.66 10.43
C TYR A 172 -8.40 -19.09 10.58
N LEU A 173 -9.69 -19.34 10.28
CA LEU A 173 -10.28 -20.66 10.23
C LEU A 173 -9.59 -21.57 9.21
N SER A 174 -9.41 -21.07 7.99
CA SER A 174 -8.69 -21.79 6.93
C SER A 174 -7.23 -22.09 7.28
N TYR A 175 -6.57 -21.20 8.02
CA TYR A 175 -5.22 -21.43 8.52
C TYR A 175 -5.17 -22.50 9.61
N GLN A 176 -6.13 -22.48 10.53
CA GLN A 176 -6.28 -23.50 11.58
C GLN A 176 -6.50 -24.88 10.98
N ASP A 177 -7.40 -25.00 9.99
CA ASP A 177 -7.71 -26.30 9.35
C ASP A 177 -6.48 -26.89 8.65
N ARG A 178 -5.65 -26.05 8.03
CA ARG A 178 -4.43 -26.50 7.33
C ARG A 178 -3.25 -26.78 8.24
N HIS A 179 -3.11 -26.07 9.35
CA HIS A 179 -1.90 -26.09 10.17
C HIS A 179 -2.12 -26.59 11.60
N GLY A 180 -3.37 -26.83 12.01
CA GLY A 180 -3.72 -27.29 13.34
C GLY A 180 -3.46 -26.26 14.45
N ARG A 181 -3.22 -24.98 14.10
CA ARG A 181 -2.96 -23.91 15.07
C ARG A 181 -4.24 -23.19 15.41
N ALA A 182 -4.72 -23.37 16.62
CA ALA A 182 -5.89 -22.66 17.11
C ALA A 182 -5.62 -21.16 17.25
N PHE A 183 -6.66 -20.35 17.14
CA PHE A 183 -6.69 -18.93 17.43
C PHE A 183 -7.83 -18.60 18.38
N GLY A 184 -7.83 -17.40 18.94
CA GLY A 184 -8.91 -16.92 19.81
C GLY A 184 -9.70 -15.79 19.18
N LEU A 185 -10.97 -15.69 19.54
CA LEU A 185 -11.86 -14.60 19.19
C LEU A 185 -12.39 -13.93 20.46
N LEU A 186 -12.28 -12.62 20.55
CA LEU A 186 -12.95 -11.78 21.54
C LEU A 186 -14.02 -10.96 20.83
N LEU A 187 -15.23 -10.99 21.36
CA LEU A 187 -16.31 -10.06 21.02
C LEU A 187 -16.50 -9.10 22.19
N LEU A 188 -16.47 -7.79 21.89
CA LEU A 188 -16.47 -6.73 22.87
C LEU A 188 -17.66 -5.81 22.62
N ASP A 189 -18.23 -5.26 23.68
CA ASP A 189 -19.33 -4.31 23.60
C ASP A 189 -19.15 -3.20 24.66
N VAL A 190 -19.46 -1.97 24.26
CA VAL A 190 -19.32 -0.81 25.13
C VAL A 190 -20.47 -0.76 26.13
N ASP A 191 -20.13 -0.87 27.41
CA ASP A 191 -21.13 -0.84 28.47
C ASP A 191 -21.88 0.51 28.49
N ASP A 192 -23.21 0.44 28.50
CA ASP A 192 -24.15 1.58 28.52
C ASP A 192 -23.94 2.65 27.43
N PHE A 193 -23.49 2.24 26.25
CA PHE A 193 -23.24 3.17 25.15
C PHE A 193 -24.48 4.00 24.74
N LYS A 194 -25.65 3.37 24.78
CA LYS A 194 -26.91 4.09 24.54
C LYS A 194 -27.14 5.18 25.57
N GLY A 195 -26.88 4.92 26.85
CA GLY A 195 -26.96 5.92 27.92
C GLY A 195 -26.04 7.12 27.70
N ILE A 196 -24.84 6.88 27.17
CA ILE A 196 -23.87 7.94 26.80
C ILE A 196 -24.49 8.81 25.67
N ASN A 197 -25.01 8.19 24.61
CA ASN A 197 -25.63 8.90 23.49
C ASN A 197 -26.87 9.71 23.95
N ASP A 198 -27.72 9.10 24.75
CA ASP A 198 -28.96 9.75 25.23
C ASP A 198 -28.65 10.94 26.16
N ALA A 199 -27.60 10.86 26.98
CA ALA A 199 -27.22 11.91 27.92
C ALA A 199 -26.33 13.00 27.33
N ARG A 200 -25.46 12.69 26.35
CA ARG A 200 -24.39 13.57 25.85
C ARG A 200 -24.41 13.81 24.34
N GLY A 201 -25.34 13.16 23.62
CA GLY A 201 -25.47 13.27 22.17
C GLY A 201 -24.52 12.35 21.39
N HIS A 202 -24.84 12.16 20.13
CA HIS A 202 -24.09 11.23 19.24
C HIS A 202 -22.62 11.63 19.01
N GLU A 203 -22.29 12.93 19.05
CA GLU A 203 -20.90 13.39 18.92
C GLU A 203 -20.02 12.88 20.05
N ALA A 204 -20.57 12.81 21.28
CA ALA A 204 -19.88 12.25 22.42
C ALA A 204 -19.69 10.73 22.28
N GLY A 205 -20.71 10.01 21.81
CA GLY A 205 -20.59 8.59 21.47
C GLY A 205 -19.55 8.31 20.38
N ASP A 206 -19.53 9.13 19.35
CA ASP A 206 -18.52 9.06 18.29
C ASP A 206 -17.09 9.29 18.83
N ALA A 207 -16.93 10.23 19.77
CA ALA A 207 -15.64 10.47 20.41
C ALA A 207 -15.17 9.25 21.24
N VAL A 208 -16.12 8.61 21.96
CA VAL A 208 -15.88 7.34 22.67
C VAL A 208 -15.45 6.24 21.70
N LEU A 209 -16.14 6.04 20.59
CA LEU A 209 -15.79 5.02 19.61
C LEU A 209 -14.42 5.28 18.97
N ARG A 210 -14.06 6.54 18.70
CA ARG A 210 -12.71 6.90 18.20
C ARG A 210 -11.63 6.60 19.23
N MET A 211 -11.87 6.91 20.51
CA MET A 211 -10.95 6.60 21.61
C MET A 211 -10.76 5.08 21.71
N LEU A 212 -11.86 4.31 21.66
CA LEU A 212 -11.81 2.85 21.69
C LEU A 212 -11.00 2.28 20.52
N GLY A 213 -11.24 2.73 19.30
CA GLY A 213 -10.47 2.28 18.13
C GLY A 213 -8.96 2.45 18.32
N ARG A 214 -8.53 3.61 18.82
CA ARG A 214 -7.09 3.89 19.12
C ARG A 214 -6.56 3.02 20.26
N THR A 215 -7.33 2.86 21.33
CA THR A 215 -6.94 2.05 22.49
C THR A 215 -6.81 0.58 22.13
N LEU A 216 -7.78 0.04 21.38
CA LEU A 216 -7.77 -1.34 20.90
C LEU A 216 -6.59 -1.62 19.96
N ALA A 217 -6.34 -0.73 19.00
CA ALA A 217 -5.20 -0.84 18.08
C ALA A 217 -3.87 -0.81 18.83
N GLY A 218 -3.73 0.06 19.84
CA GLY A 218 -2.52 0.15 20.67
C GLY A 218 -2.35 -1.00 21.65
N ALA A 219 -3.45 -1.65 22.06
CA ALA A 219 -3.44 -2.82 22.96
C ALA A 219 -3.16 -4.12 22.23
N ALA A 220 -3.46 -4.23 20.95
CA ALA A 220 -3.26 -5.41 20.13
C ALA A 220 -1.77 -5.66 19.87
N ARG A 221 -1.36 -6.92 19.79
CA ARG A 221 -0.03 -7.32 19.30
C ARG A 221 0.02 -7.18 17.77
N ALA A 222 1.21 -7.18 17.19
CA ALA A 222 1.39 -7.06 15.74
C ALA A 222 0.70 -8.18 14.92
N GLU A 223 0.54 -9.35 15.53
CA GLU A 223 -0.12 -10.51 14.93
C GLU A 223 -1.63 -10.60 15.21
N ASP A 224 -2.17 -9.76 16.11
CA ASP A 224 -3.59 -9.72 16.44
C ASP A 224 -4.32 -8.81 15.44
N PHE A 225 -5.59 -9.09 15.21
CA PHE A 225 -6.43 -8.27 14.33
C PHE A 225 -7.57 -7.64 15.12
N VAL A 226 -7.86 -6.37 14.84
CA VAL A 226 -8.88 -5.58 15.54
C VAL A 226 -9.83 -4.94 14.54
N ALA A 227 -11.13 -5.03 14.79
CA ALA A 227 -12.16 -4.42 13.96
C ALA A 227 -13.36 -3.91 14.77
N ARG A 228 -14.08 -2.95 14.19
CA ARG A 228 -15.42 -2.60 14.61
C ARG A 228 -16.41 -3.55 13.94
N TRP A 229 -17.14 -4.31 14.76
CA TRP A 229 -18.09 -5.30 14.28
C TRP A 229 -19.44 -4.68 13.89
N GLY A 230 -19.89 -3.68 14.63
CA GLY A 230 -21.10 -2.89 14.32
C GLY A 230 -21.50 -2.04 15.52
N GLY A 231 -22.08 -0.86 15.28
CA GLY A 231 -22.55 0.02 16.36
C GLY A 231 -21.45 0.31 17.40
N ASP A 232 -21.64 -0.25 18.59
CA ASP A 232 -20.76 -0.21 19.76
C ASP A 232 -20.00 -1.54 20.00
N GLU A 233 -20.07 -2.46 19.06
CA GLU A 233 -19.42 -3.77 19.12
C GLU A 233 -18.08 -3.78 18.38
N PHE A 234 -17.08 -4.46 18.98
CA PHE A 234 -15.75 -4.66 18.43
C PHE A 234 -15.38 -6.13 18.45
N LEU A 235 -14.47 -6.51 17.56
CA LEU A 235 -13.96 -7.88 17.42
C LEU A 235 -12.44 -7.86 17.44
N VAL A 236 -11.84 -8.79 18.19
CA VAL A 236 -10.38 -9.02 18.18
C VAL A 236 -10.11 -10.49 17.88
N LEU A 237 -9.29 -10.76 16.88
CA LEU A 237 -8.73 -12.07 16.63
C LEU A 237 -7.33 -12.14 17.25
N VAL A 238 -7.15 -13.09 18.18
CA VAL A 238 -5.88 -13.31 18.89
C VAL A 238 -5.21 -14.53 18.27
N ARG A 239 -4.01 -14.34 17.73
CA ARG A 239 -3.31 -15.41 17.01
C ARG A 239 -2.94 -16.59 17.88
N GLU A 240 -2.68 -16.37 19.16
CA GLU A 240 -2.40 -17.43 20.13
C GLU A 240 -3.70 -18.05 20.66
N GLY A 241 -4.02 -19.27 20.23
CA GLY A 241 -5.26 -19.99 20.53
C GLY A 241 -5.25 -20.73 21.85
N SER A 242 -4.93 -20.06 22.98
CA SER A 242 -5.10 -20.64 24.31
C SER A 242 -6.06 -19.80 25.16
N ALA A 243 -6.83 -20.43 26.04
CA ALA A 243 -7.74 -19.73 26.95
C ALA A 243 -6.98 -18.72 27.84
N ALA A 244 -5.74 -19.03 28.22
CA ALA A 244 -4.90 -18.17 29.03
C ALA A 244 -4.47 -16.92 28.27
N ALA A 245 -4.00 -17.06 27.00
CA ALA A 245 -3.61 -15.96 26.15
C ALA A 245 -4.82 -15.07 25.82
N LEU A 246 -5.96 -15.68 25.52
CA LEU A 246 -7.20 -14.98 25.23
C LEU A 246 -7.70 -14.17 26.43
N ARG A 247 -7.65 -14.75 27.62
CA ARG A 247 -7.98 -14.07 28.88
C ARG A 247 -7.01 -12.89 29.11
N ALA A 248 -5.72 -13.09 28.92
CA ALA A 248 -4.72 -12.04 29.09
C ALA A 248 -4.93 -10.88 28.10
N ALA A 249 -5.26 -11.18 26.86
CA ALA A 249 -5.57 -10.18 25.84
C ALA A 249 -6.85 -9.40 26.20
N GLY A 250 -7.93 -10.09 26.56
CA GLY A 250 -9.18 -9.47 26.97
C GLY A 250 -9.04 -8.59 28.21
N GLU A 251 -8.35 -9.06 29.24
CA GLU A 251 -8.10 -8.28 30.47
C GLU A 251 -7.18 -7.08 30.25
N ARG A 252 -6.21 -7.18 29.34
CA ARG A 252 -5.38 -6.04 28.95
C ARG A 252 -6.24 -4.94 28.31
N VAL A 253 -7.05 -5.31 27.31
CA VAL A 253 -7.96 -4.39 26.62
C VAL A 253 -8.95 -3.76 27.61
N ARG A 254 -9.64 -4.58 28.40
CA ARG A 254 -10.62 -4.11 29.39
C ARG A 254 -10.03 -3.06 30.34
N ARG A 255 -8.84 -3.37 30.90
CA ARG A 255 -8.16 -2.44 31.84
C ARG A 255 -7.69 -1.16 31.18
N MET A 256 -7.18 -1.22 29.94
CA MET A 256 -6.76 -0.02 29.22
C MET A 256 -7.95 0.88 28.91
N VAL A 257 -9.08 0.30 28.49
CA VAL A 257 -10.30 1.07 28.24
C VAL A 257 -10.87 1.65 29.53
N ALA A 258 -10.96 0.87 30.62
CA ALA A 258 -11.43 1.37 31.90
C ALA A 258 -10.54 2.46 32.54
N ALA A 259 -9.29 2.57 32.10
CA ALA A 259 -8.36 3.63 32.49
C ALA A 259 -8.31 4.81 31.49
N SER A 260 -9.14 4.78 30.45
CA SER A 260 -9.23 5.83 29.44
C SER A 260 -10.50 6.63 29.61
N SER A 261 -10.45 7.92 29.32
CA SER A 261 -11.62 8.80 29.33
C SER A 261 -11.64 9.70 28.11
N VAL A 262 -12.81 10.20 27.76
CA VAL A 262 -13.00 11.21 26.71
C VAL A 262 -13.29 12.55 27.40
N ALA A 263 -12.36 13.50 27.21
CA ALA A 263 -12.55 14.85 27.73
C ALA A 263 -13.69 15.57 27.00
N THR A 264 -14.59 16.16 27.79
CA THR A 264 -15.69 17.01 27.30
C THR A 264 -15.69 18.37 27.99
N ALA A 265 -16.50 19.31 27.47
CA ALA A 265 -16.61 20.65 28.07
C ALA A 265 -17.18 20.67 29.50
N GLY A 266 -17.56 19.53 30.07
CA GLY A 266 -18.11 19.42 31.43
C GLY A 266 -17.37 18.37 32.25
N THR A 267 -17.85 17.13 32.17
CA THR A 267 -17.27 15.98 32.90
C THR A 267 -16.74 14.99 31.90
N ASP A 268 -15.58 14.43 32.16
CA ASP A 268 -15.01 13.36 31.32
C ASP A 268 -15.94 12.15 31.26
N ILE A 269 -15.95 11.47 30.12
CA ILE A 269 -16.75 10.28 29.89
C ILE A 269 -15.86 9.06 30.11
N ASP A 270 -16.10 8.35 31.18
CA ASP A 270 -15.49 7.05 31.45
C ASP A 270 -16.33 5.96 30.83
N VAL A 271 -15.69 4.95 30.25
CA VAL A 271 -16.35 3.81 29.64
C VAL A 271 -15.72 2.51 30.06
N THR A 272 -16.50 1.45 30.05
CA THR A 272 -16.02 0.07 30.26
C THR A 272 -16.46 -0.83 29.12
N LEU A 273 -15.88 -2.02 29.07
CA LEU A 273 -16.22 -3.06 28.09
C LEU A 273 -16.65 -4.34 28.77
N SER A 274 -17.73 -4.92 28.26
CA SER A 274 -18.02 -6.35 28.45
C SER A 274 -17.41 -7.15 27.33
N ILE A 275 -16.78 -8.27 27.63
CA ILE A 275 -16.01 -9.08 26.68
C ILE A 275 -16.39 -10.55 26.81
N GLY A 276 -16.75 -11.18 25.68
CA GLY A 276 -16.92 -12.63 25.54
C GLY A 276 -15.79 -13.18 24.65
N GLY A 277 -15.14 -14.27 25.07
CA GLY A 277 -14.04 -14.82 24.30
C GLY A 277 -14.05 -16.34 24.19
N VAL A 278 -13.68 -16.84 23.03
CA VAL A 278 -13.66 -18.27 22.69
C VAL A 278 -12.39 -18.64 21.93
N VAL A 279 -11.90 -19.83 22.19
CA VAL A 279 -10.88 -20.47 21.34
C VAL A 279 -11.60 -21.22 20.22
N ALA A 280 -11.14 -21.02 18.97
CA ALA A 280 -11.68 -21.69 17.81
C ALA A 280 -11.41 -23.21 17.86
N ARG A 281 -12.39 -24.02 17.50
CA ARG A 281 -12.30 -25.46 17.43
C ARG A 281 -12.00 -25.93 16.02
N PRO A 282 -11.28 -27.04 15.82
CA PRO A 282 -11.09 -27.61 14.50
C PRO A 282 -12.42 -27.87 13.78
N GLY A 283 -12.56 -27.44 12.52
CA GLY A 283 -13.78 -27.62 11.72
C GLY A 283 -14.99 -26.78 12.15
N GLU A 284 -14.81 -25.81 13.04
CA GLU A 284 -15.89 -24.91 13.47
C GLU A 284 -16.17 -23.84 12.41
N SER A 285 -17.46 -23.55 12.17
CA SER A 285 -17.83 -22.44 11.27
C SER A 285 -17.67 -21.07 11.96
N ALA A 286 -17.47 -20.01 11.16
CA ALA A 286 -17.45 -18.64 11.65
C ALA A 286 -18.72 -18.29 12.45
N ALA A 287 -19.88 -18.74 11.97
CA ALA A 287 -21.17 -18.50 12.62
C ALA A 287 -21.27 -19.15 14.00
N ASP A 288 -20.76 -20.38 14.15
CA ASP A 288 -20.77 -21.10 15.43
C ASP A 288 -19.79 -20.47 16.42
N LEU A 289 -18.60 -20.09 15.96
CA LEU A 289 -17.60 -19.39 16.77
C LEU A 289 -18.13 -18.06 17.31
N LEU A 290 -18.73 -17.22 16.44
CA LEU A 290 -19.35 -15.96 16.81
C LEU A 290 -20.50 -16.14 17.80
N ARG A 291 -21.39 -17.12 17.58
CA ARG A 291 -22.50 -17.43 18.48
C ARG A 291 -22.02 -17.82 19.89
N ARG A 292 -20.92 -18.57 19.98
CA ARG A 292 -20.31 -18.91 21.26
C ARG A 292 -19.72 -17.70 21.98
N ALA A 293 -19.07 -16.82 21.25
CA ALA A 293 -18.51 -15.59 21.79
C ALA A 293 -19.62 -14.65 22.29
N ASP A 294 -20.71 -14.50 21.51
CA ASP A 294 -21.86 -13.70 21.87
C ASP A 294 -22.54 -14.19 23.17
N ALA A 295 -22.73 -15.49 23.32
CA ALA A 295 -23.28 -16.06 24.56
C ALA A 295 -22.42 -15.70 25.80
N LEU A 296 -21.09 -15.64 25.65
CA LEU A 296 -20.19 -15.26 26.74
C LEU A 296 -20.18 -13.76 26.97
N LEU A 297 -20.31 -12.96 25.91
CA LEU A 297 -20.49 -11.51 26.01
C LEU A 297 -21.77 -11.15 26.75
N TYR A 298 -22.88 -11.81 26.40
CA TYR A 298 -24.13 -11.66 27.12
C TYR A 298 -24.00 -12.00 28.62
N ARG A 299 -23.26 -13.07 28.93
CA ARG A 299 -22.95 -13.43 30.31
C ARG A 299 -22.15 -12.35 31.02
N SER A 300 -21.13 -11.78 30.37
CA SER A 300 -20.35 -10.65 30.92
C SER A 300 -21.24 -9.45 31.26
N LYS A 301 -22.21 -9.12 30.41
CA LYS A 301 -23.20 -8.06 30.64
C LYS A 301 -24.13 -8.40 31.80
N ALA A 302 -24.64 -9.60 31.85
CA ALA A 302 -25.58 -10.04 32.89
C ALA A 302 -24.95 -10.13 34.29
N GLU A 303 -23.69 -10.50 34.40
CA GLU A 303 -22.96 -10.64 35.64
C GLU A 303 -22.39 -9.32 36.22
N GLY A 304 -22.72 -8.15 35.64
CA GLY A 304 -22.38 -6.82 36.18
C GLY A 304 -21.41 -6.04 35.32
N ARG A 305 -21.23 -6.40 34.06
CA ARG A 305 -20.41 -5.65 33.07
C ARG A 305 -18.94 -5.53 33.44
N ASN A 306 -18.17 -4.73 32.69
CA ASN A 306 -16.74 -4.47 32.91
C ASN A 306 -15.94 -5.73 33.25
N ARG A 307 -16.10 -6.78 32.46
CA ARG A 307 -15.46 -8.09 32.67
C ARG A 307 -15.22 -8.88 31.40
N VAL A 308 -14.38 -9.90 31.55
CA VAL A 308 -14.02 -10.85 30.50
C VAL A 308 -14.53 -12.24 30.89
N THR A 309 -15.38 -12.81 30.06
CA THR A 309 -15.83 -14.22 30.20
C THR A 309 -15.24 -15.04 29.05
N ILE A 310 -14.45 -16.05 29.36
CA ILE A 310 -13.81 -16.94 28.38
C ILE A 310 -14.34 -18.36 28.60
N SER A 311 -14.69 -19.07 27.49
CA SER A 311 -14.91 -20.51 27.58
C SER A 311 -13.58 -21.25 27.69
N GLU A 312 -13.53 -22.20 28.54
CA GLU A 312 -12.47 -23.21 28.57
C GLU A 312 -12.56 -24.16 27.37
#